data_33ba9025a694d004ec9402405bdb3fdd
#
_entry.id   33ba9025a694d004ec9402405bdb3fdd
#
_cell.length_a   1.000
_cell.length_b   1.000
_cell.length_c   1.000
_cell.angle_alpha   90.00
_cell.angle_beta   90.00
_cell.angle_gamma   90.00
#
_symmetry.space_group_name_H-M   'P 1'
#
loop_
_entity.id
_entity.type
_entity.pdbx_description
1 polymer ?
#
loop_
_entity_poly.entity_id
_entity_poly.type
_entity_poly.pdbx_seq_one_letter_code
_entity_poly.pdbx_strand_id
1 'polypeptide(L)'
;MSEQIKTNGVTLILKKASVKNTIAMPDFIFDHKMYYNPAEFAWKYIGGTWKMPILWRLNKATLRYSELKKTLPHIKHKVLSSQLKELEESGLISKKIYAEVPPKTEYAITEKGKETIPVIEIIRNYGLKLMEEKGINVNLKK
;
A
#
# COMPACT_ATOMS: atom_id res chain seq x y z
N MET A 1 9.91 -31.83 -10.04
CA MET A 1 10.48 -31.39 -8.76
C MET A 1 10.59 -29.88 -8.74
N SER A 2 10.20 -29.24 -7.66
CA SER A 2 10.38 -27.81 -7.47
C SER A 2 11.72 -27.56 -6.74
N GLU A 3 12.49 -26.61 -7.22
CA GLU A 3 13.72 -26.14 -6.59
C GLU A 3 13.40 -24.92 -5.70
N GLN A 4 14.05 -24.81 -4.56
CA GLN A 4 13.93 -23.66 -3.67
C GLN A 4 15.22 -22.84 -3.71
N ILE A 5 15.10 -21.54 -3.96
CA ILE A 5 16.22 -20.59 -3.89
C ILE A 5 15.91 -19.55 -2.83
N LYS A 6 16.83 -19.36 -1.90
CA LYS A 6 16.71 -18.32 -0.84
C LYS A 6 17.65 -17.17 -1.14
N THR A 7 17.09 -15.96 -1.27
CA THR A 7 17.85 -14.72 -1.38
C THR A 7 17.14 -13.62 -0.57
N ASN A 8 17.89 -12.90 0.26
CA ASN A 8 17.40 -11.75 1.04
C ASN A 8 16.10 -12.04 1.83
N GLY A 9 16.02 -13.18 2.52
CA GLY A 9 14.84 -13.57 3.29
C GLY A 9 13.65 -14.07 2.45
N VAL A 10 13.82 -14.20 1.15
CA VAL A 10 12.79 -14.69 0.23
C VAL A 10 13.13 -16.11 -0.22
N THR A 11 12.16 -17.00 -0.13
CA THR A 11 12.27 -18.35 -0.68
C THR A 11 11.51 -18.41 -1.99
N LEU A 12 12.23 -18.59 -3.10
CA LEU A 12 11.63 -18.78 -4.41
C LEU A 12 11.38 -20.28 -4.65
N ILE A 13 10.17 -20.59 -5.10
CA ILE A 13 9.79 -21.93 -5.51
C ILE A 13 9.78 -21.96 -7.03
N LEU A 14 10.82 -22.60 -7.61
CA LEU A 14 10.94 -22.77 -9.04
C LEU A 14 10.24 -24.05 -9.46
N LYS A 15 9.14 -23.94 -10.18
CA LYS A 15 8.52 -25.08 -10.87
C LYS A 15 9.24 -25.30 -12.19
N LYS A 16 9.58 -26.54 -12.52
CA LYS A 16 10.10 -26.86 -13.84
C LYS A 16 9.08 -26.41 -14.89
N ALA A 17 9.46 -25.42 -15.70
CA ALA A 17 8.62 -24.96 -16.79
C ALA A 17 8.57 -26.04 -17.86
N SER A 18 7.41 -26.67 -18.00
CA SER A 18 7.12 -27.58 -19.12
C SER A 18 6.49 -26.85 -20.30
N VAL A 19 6.34 -25.53 -20.25
CA VAL A 19 5.59 -24.78 -21.25
C VAL A 19 6.48 -23.77 -21.96
N LYS A 20 6.58 -23.92 -23.25
CA LYS A 20 7.23 -22.98 -24.15
C LYS A 20 6.57 -21.60 -24.03
N ASN A 21 7.37 -20.57 -23.71
CA ASN A 21 7.00 -19.14 -23.77
C ASN A 21 6.05 -18.60 -22.68
N THR A 22 5.82 -19.29 -21.60
CA THR A 22 5.17 -18.65 -20.44
C THR A 22 6.27 -18.11 -19.53
N ILE A 23 6.31 -16.81 -19.31
CA ILE A 23 7.03 -16.24 -18.17
C ILE A 23 6.24 -16.69 -16.93
N ALA A 24 6.51 -17.91 -16.50
CA ALA A 24 5.95 -18.41 -15.26
C ALA A 24 6.61 -17.62 -14.14
N MET A 25 5.87 -16.71 -13.53
CA MET A 25 6.31 -16.07 -12.30
C MET A 25 6.36 -17.16 -11.23
N PRO A 26 7.52 -17.40 -10.61
CA PRO A 26 7.61 -18.43 -9.59
C PRO A 26 6.82 -18.02 -8.36
N ASP A 27 6.12 -18.99 -7.77
CA ASP A 27 5.58 -18.83 -6.43
C ASP A 27 6.75 -18.59 -5.46
N PHE A 28 6.54 -17.79 -4.43
CA PHE A 28 7.58 -17.50 -3.45
C PHE A 28 7.01 -17.38 -2.03
N ILE A 29 7.84 -17.66 -1.05
CA ILE A 29 7.51 -17.50 0.37
C ILE A 29 8.25 -16.29 0.91
N PHE A 30 7.53 -15.39 1.51
CA PHE A 30 8.06 -14.25 2.23
C PHE A 30 7.32 -14.11 3.56
N ASP A 31 8.06 -13.97 4.66
CA ASP A 31 7.50 -13.84 6.01
C ASP A 31 6.44 -14.92 6.31
N HIS A 32 6.81 -16.19 6.08
CA HIS A 32 6.00 -17.39 6.29
C HIS A 32 4.72 -17.49 5.44
N LYS A 33 4.51 -16.58 4.49
CA LYS A 33 3.35 -16.60 3.59
C LYS A 33 3.77 -16.91 2.15
N MET A 34 3.01 -17.78 1.50
CA MET A 34 3.14 -18.08 0.08
C MET A 34 2.49 -16.98 -0.77
N TYR A 35 3.21 -16.51 -1.78
CA TYR A 35 2.71 -15.58 -2.80
C TYR A 35 2.81 -16.22 -4.18
N TYR A 36 1.79 -16.00 -4.98
CA TYR A 36 1.66 -16.62 -6.31
C TYR A 36 1.97 -15.67 -7.46
N ASN A 37 1.99 -14.36 -7.21
CA ASN A 37 2.29 -13.35 -8.21
C ASN A 37 2.74 -12.03 -7.58
N PRO A 38 3.45 -11.16 -8.35
CA PRO A 38 3.93 -9.88 -7.85
C PRO A 38 2.83 -8.89 -7.45
N ALA A 39 1.68 -8.94 -8.11
CA ALA A 39 0.56 -8.04 -7.77
C ALA A 39 0.01 -8.35 -6.37
N GLU A 40 -0.12 -9.62 -6.02
CA GLU A 40 -0.50 -10.06 -4.68
C GLU A 40 0.50 -9.57 -3.63
N PHE A 41 1.79 -9.64 -3.94
CA PHE A 41 2.84 -9.16 -3.04
C PHE A 41 2.78 -7.64 -2.84
N ALA A 42 2.62 -6.88 -3.91
CA ALA A 42 2.44 -5.42 -3.83
C ALA A 42 1.19 -5.04 -3.02
N TRP A 43 0.12 -5.81 -3.17
CA TRP A 43 -1.13 -5.59 -2.45
C TRP A 43 -0.97 -5.69 -0.93
N LYS A 44 -0.04 -6.49 -0.44
CA LYS A 44 0.33 -6.54 0.99
C LYS A 44 0.72 -5.16 1.53
N TYR A 45 1.42 -4.35 0.73
CA TYR A 45 1.97 -3.06 1.16
C TYR A 45 1.02 -1.88 0.96
N ILE A 46 0.21 -1.91 -0.07
CA ILE A 46 -0.66 -0.78 -0.44
C ILE A 46 -2.15 -1.13 -0.49
N GLY A 47 -2.50 -2.39 -0.36
CA GLY A 47 -3.88 -2.87 -0.50
C GLY A 47 -4.74 -2.61 0.72
N GLY A 48 -6.00 -2.97 0.58
CA GLY A 48 -7.04 -2.74 1.58
C GLY A 48 -7.77 -1.43 1.39
N THR A 49 -8.60 -1.06 2.34
CA THR A 49 -9.50 0.10 2.22
C THR A 49 -8.77 1.43 2.44
N TRP A 50 -7.73 1.46 3.29
CA TRP A 50 -7.25 2.72 3.85
C TRP A 50 -5.83 3.12 3.45
N LYS A 51 -4.94 2.18 3.09
CA LYS A 51 -3.54 2.50 2.78
C LYS A 51 -3.38 3.45 1.60
N MET A 52 -4.06 3.16 0.49
CA MET A 52 -4.01 4.04 -0.69
C MET A 52 -4.55 5.44 -0.41
N PRO A 53 -5.71 5.61 0.23
CA PRO A 53 -6.19 6.93 0.63
C PRO A 53 -5.23 7.69 1.55
N ILE A 54 -4.60 7.03 2.49
CA ILE A 54 -3.61 7.66 3.39
C ILE A 54 -2.40 8.15 2.59
N LEU A 55 -1.81 7.29 1.78
CA LEU A 55 -0.65 7.64 0.94
C LEU A 55 -0.98 8.80 -0.01
N TRP A 56 -2.14 8.79 -0.61
CA TRP A 56 -2.61 9.84 -1.50
C TRP A 56 -2.68 11.20 -0.82
N ARG A 57 -3.18 11.24 0.40
CA ARG A 57 -3.26 12.47 1.19
C ARG A 57 -1.90 12.97 1.62
N LEU A 58 -1.04 12.08 2.09
CA LEU A 58 0.33 12.42 2.50
C LEU A 58 1.23 12.82 1.33
N ASN A 59 0.90 12.41 0.11
CA ASN A 59 1.59 12.90 -1.07
C ASN A 59 1.34 14.39 -1.33
N LYS A 60 0.20 14.89 -0.88
CA LYS A 60 -0.16 16.31 -1.05
C LYS A 60 0.44 17.20 0.04
N ALA A 61 0.54 16.71 1.25
CA ALA A 61 1.05 17.47 2.40
C ALA A 61 1.44 16.55 3.55
N THR A 62 2.42 17.00 4.34
CA THR A 62 2.68 16.44 5.66
C THR A 62 1.51 16.81 6.57
N LEU A 63 0.96 15.82 7.24
CA LEU A 63 -0.24 16.00 8.07
C LEU A 63 -0.02 15.49 9.49
N ARG A 64 -0.59 16.21 10.46
CA ARG A 64 -0.74 15.71 11.83
C ARG A 64 -1.77 14.57 11.85
N TYR A 65 -1.69 13.73 12.85
CA TYR A 65 -2.67 12.64 13.04
C TYR A 65 -4.11 13.16 13.00
N SER A 66 -4.39 14.25 13.74
CA SER A 66 -5.73 14.84 13.80
C SER A 66 -6.20 15.40 12.46
N GLU A 67 -5.31 16.00 11.68
CA GLU A 67 -5.60 16.52 10.35
C GLU A 67 -5.90 15.37 9.37
N LEU A 68 -5.07 14.33 9.39
CA LEU A 68 -5.30 13.14 8.58
C LEU A 68 -6.63 12.46 8.92
N LYS A 69 -6.92 12.33 10.21
CA LYS A 69 -8.18 11.76 10.69
C LYS A 69 -9.40 12.53 10.18
N LYS A 70 -9.32 13.86 10.13
CA LYS A 70 -10.42 14.71 9.59
C LYS A 70 -10.66 14.46 8.10
N THR A 71 -9.62 14.14 7.33
CA THR A 71 -9.76 13.83 5.90
C THR A 71 -10.34 12.44 5.64
N LEU A 72 -10.41 11.60 6.67
CA LEU A 72 -10.91 10.23 6.63
C LEU A 72 -11.98 10.03 7.70
N PRO A 73 -13.16 10.68 7.58
CA PRO A 73 -14.11 10.76 8.68
C PRO A 73 -14.70 9.43 9.14
N HIS A 74 -14.68 8.42 8.27
CA HIS A 74 -15.25 7.11 8.57
C HIS A 74 -14.26 6.11 9.18
N ILE A 75 -12.97 6.44 9.22
CA ILE A 75 -11.98 5.55 9.81
C ILE A 75 -12.00 5.64 11.34
N LYS A 76 -11.96 4.49 12.01
CA LYS A 76 -11.83 4.43 13.46
C LYS A 76 -10.38 4.68 13.88
N HIS A 77 -10.16 5.29 15.06
CA HIS A 77 -8.82 5.55 15.58
C HIS A 77 -7.92 4.32 15.61
N LYS A 78 -8.44 3.20 16.09
CA LYS A 78 -7.68 1.95 16.15
C LYS A 78 -7.22 1.49 14.76
N VAL A 79 -8.07 1.62 13.75
CA VAL A 79 -7.76 1.25 12.37
C VAL A 79 -6.74 2.21 11.78
N LEU A 80 -6.93 3.52 11.92
CA LEU A 80 -5.97 4.50 11.42
C LEU A 80 -4.59 4.31 12.04
N SER A 81 -4.51 4.15 13.36
CA SER A 81 -3.24 3.91 14.06
C SER A 81 -2.55 2.65 13.57
N SER A 82 -3.29 1.56 13.36
CA SER A 82 -2.77 0.31 12.83
C SER A 82 -2.25 0.46 11.40
N GLN A 83 -3.00 1.13 10.53
CA GLN A 83 -2.60 1.34 9.14
C GLN A 83 -1.37 2.26 9.03
N LEU A 84 -1.30 3.31 9.83
CA LEU A 84 -0.13 4.18 9.88
C LEU A 84 1.11 3.44 10.37
N LYS A 85 0.97 2.58 11.37
CA LYS A 85 2.07 1.74 11.85
C LYS A 85 2.59 0.81 10.76
N GLU A 86 1.71 0.11 10.06
CA GLU A 86 2.10 -0.78 8.97
C GLU A 86 2.80 -0.03 7.82
N LEU A 87 2.31 1.15 7.45
CA LEU A 87 2.92 1.98 6.41
C LEU A 87 4.30 2.50 6.84
N GLU A 88 4.47 2.87 8.10
CA GLU A 88 5.77 3.28 8.66
C GLU A 88 6.75 2.11 8.68
N GLU A 89 6.35 0.95 9.16
CA GLU A 89 7.16 -0.28 9.17
C GLU A 89 7.60 -0.69 7.76
N SER A 90 6.75 -0.47 6.76
CA SER A 90 7.06 -0.71 5.35
C SER A 90 7.98 0.35 4.73
N GLY A 91 8.27 1.44 5.45
CA GLY A 91 9.08 2.54 4.97
C GLY A 91 8.41 3.46 3.95
N LEU A 92 7.09 3.38 3.80
CA LEU A 92 6.33 4.20 2.86
C LEU A 92 5.97 5.58 3.42
N ILE A 93 5.88 5.68 4.74
CA ILE A 93 5.69 6.95 5.45
C ILE A 93 6.70 7.07 6.59
N SER A 94 6.93 8.28 7.02
CA SER A 94 7.71 8.62 8.22
C SER A 94 6.83 9.28 9.26
N LYS A 95 7.22 9.13 10.51
CA LYS A 95 6.55 9.71 11.66
C LYS A 95 7.54 10.59 12.42
N LYS A 96 7.14 11.80 12.74
CA LYS A 96 7.92 12.70 13.58
C LYS A 96 7.10 13.11 14.80
N ILE A 97 7.69 12.91 15.97
CA ILE A 97 7.09 13.30 17.23
C ILE A 97 7.80 14.56 17.72
N TYR A 98 7.03 15.60 17.99
CA TYR A 98 7.52 16.85 18.57
C TYR A 98 7.31 16.84 20.07
N ALA A 99 8.35 17.19 20.82
CA ALA A 99 8.29 17.34 22.29
C ALA A 99 7.60 18.67 22.66
N GLU A 100 6.29 18.68 22.50
CA GLU A 100 5.41 19.78 22.86
C GLU A 100 4.41 19.31 23.92
N VAL A 101 3.66 20.22 24.51
CA VAL A 101 2.55 19.91 25.42
C VAL A 101 1.28 20.54 24.85
N PRO A 102 0.31 19.72 24.35
CA PRO A 102 0.36 18.28 24.16
C PRO A 102 1.30 17.83 23.02
N PRO A 103 1.78 16.57 23.04
CA PRO A 103 2.67 16.06 22.01
C PRO A 103 2.03 16.13 20.61
N LYS A 104 2.82 16.55 19.64
CA LYS A 104 2.41 16.63 18.23
C LYS A 104 3.05 15.50 17.45
N THR A 105 2.27 14.77 16.67
CA THR A 105 2.74 13.74 15.76
C THR A 105 2.42 14.13 14.32
N GLU A 106 3.45 14.16 13.48
CA GLU A 106 3.35 14.44 12.05
C GLU A 106 3.70 13.21 11.22
N TYR A 107 2.98 13.01 10.13
CA TYR A 107 3.24 11.97 9.14
C TYR A 107 3.57 12.58 7.79
N ALA A 108 4.57 12.03 7.14
CA ALA A 108 5.00 12.45 5.81
C ALA A 108 5.22 11.22 4.92
N ILE A 109 5.00 11.37 3.61
CA ILE A 109 5.35 10.34 2.66
C ILE A 109 6.86 10.32 2.46
N THR A 110 7.47 9.14 2.37
CA THR A 110 8.89 8.97 2.06
C THR A 110 9.12 8.94 0.55
N GLU A 111 10.38 9.01 0.11
CA GLU A 111 10.72 8.82 -1.31
C GLU A 111 10.25 7.45 -1.83
N LYS A 112 10.40 6.41 -1.02
CA LYS A 112 9.85 5.07 -1.32
C LYS A 112 8.32 5.09 -1.42
N GLY A 113 7.66 5.82 -0.53
CA GLY A 113 6.20 5.99 -0.55
C GLY A 113 5.73 6.72 -1.82
N LYS A 114 6.48 7.70 -2.31
CA LYS A 114 6.15 8.41 -3.56
C LYS A 114 6.11 7.50 -4.78
N GLU A 115 6.88 6.42 -4.78
CA GLU A 115 6.87 5.41 -5.84
C GLU A 115 5.52 4.70 -5.96
N THR A 116 4.74 4.66 -4.87
CA THR A 116 3.39 4.05 -4.87
C THR A 116 2.35 4.94 -5.56
N ILE A 117 2.58 6.23 -5.66
CA ILE A 117 1.58 7.19 -6.14
C ILE A 117 1.15 6.94 -7.59
N PRO A 118 2.05 6.70 -8.56
CA PRO A 118 1.64 6.35 -9.92
C PRO A 118 0.78 5.09 -9.98
N VAL A 119 1.07 4.10 -9.14
CA VAL A 119 0.30 2.85 -9.05
C VAL A 119 -1.10 3.13 -8.51
N ILE A 120 -1.19 3.91 -7.43
CA ILE A 120 -2.47 4.30 -6.81
C ILE A 120 -3.32 5.10 -7.79
N GLU A 121 -2.71 6.01 -8.55
CA GLU A 121 -3.40 6.82 -9.55
C GLU A 121 -4.02 5.95 -10.66
N ILE A 122 -3.28 4.95 -11.15
CA ILE A 122 -3.79 4.01 -12.16
C ILE A 122 -4.98 3.22 -11.60
N ILE A 123 -4.86 2.69 -10.39
CA ILE A 123 -5.93 1.94 -9.73
C ILE A 123 -7.16 2.84 -9.52
N ARG A 124 -6.95 4.07 -9.05
CA ARG A 124 -8.00 5.05 -8.85
C ARG A 124 -8.74 5.36 -10.15
N ASN A 125 -8.02 5.64 -11.21
CA ASN A 125 -8.62 5.97 -12.51
C ASN A 125 -9.40 4.79 -13.09
N TYR A 126 -8.90 3.58 -12.93
CA TYR A 126 -9.62 2.37 -13.31
C TYR A 126 -10.91 2.20 -12.47
N GLY A 127 -10.83 2.46 -11.17
CA GLY A 127 -12.01 2.44 -10.29
C GLY A 127 -13.07 3.46 -10.71
N LEU A 128 -12.66 4.67 -11.06
CA LEU A 128 -13.57 5.71 -11.55
C LEU A 128 -14.28 5.29 -12.85
N LYS A 129 -13.55 4.68 -13.76
CA LYS A 129 -14.12 4.13 -15.00
C LYS A 129 -15.17 3.06 -14.73
N LEU A 130 -14.87 2.12 -13.84
CA LEU A 130 -15.83 1.09 -13.44
C LEU A 130 -17.08 1.68 -12.78
N MET A 131 -16.90 2.71 -11.95
CA MET A 131 -18.01 3.41 -11.31
C MET A 131 -18.91 4.09 -12.36
N GLU A 132 -18.32 4.77 -13.32
CA GLU A 132 -19.03 5.38 -14.43
C GLU A 132 -19.88 4.35 -15.22
N GLU A 133 -19.29 3.22 -15.55
CA GLU A 133 -19.97 2.11 -16.23
C GLU A 133 -21.18 1.58 -15.43
N LYS A 134 -21.14 1.69 -14.11
CA LYS A 134 -22.22 1.29 -13.20
C LYS A 134 -23.22 2.42 -12.91
N GLY A 135 -23.06 3.59 -13.51
CA GLY A 135 -23.91 4.75 -13.26
C GLY A 135 -23.71 5.39 -11.88
N ILE A 136 -22.56 5.13 -11.23
CA ILE A 136 -22.21 5.73 -9.95
C ILE A 136 -21.60 7.10 -10.20
N ASN A 137 -22.36 8.15 -9.93
CA ASN A 137 -21.88 9.53 -10.06
C ASN A 137 -21.12 9.94 -8.80
N VAL A 138 -19.85 10.25 -8.97
CA VAL A 138 -19.02 10.81 -7.91
C VAL A 138 -18.83 12.30 -8.18
N ASN A 139 -19.42 13.14 -7.33
CA ASN A 139 -19.06 14.55 -7.29
C ASN A 139 -17.64 14.65 -6.72
N LEU A 140 -16.64 14.56 -7.59
CA LEU A 140 -15.27 14.84 -7.23
C LEU A 140 -15.16 16.33 -6.93
N LYS A 141 -15.40 16.73 -5.69
CA LYS A 141 -14.98 18.05 -5.25
C LYS A 141 -13.47 18.10 -5.42
N LYS A 142 -13.05 18.96 -6.30
CA LYS A 142 -11.63 19.24 -6.53
C LYS A 142 -10.99 19.78 -5.26
#